data_a18920bff57bd06dc7be4ec712c40507
#
_entry.id   a18920bff57bd06dc7be4ec712c40507
#
_cell.length_a   1.000
_cell.length_b   1.000
_cell.length_c   1.000
_cell.angle_alpha   90.00
_cell.angle_beta   90.00
_cell.angle_gamma   90.00
#
_symmetry.space_group_name_H-M   'P 1'
#
loop_
_entity.id
_entity.type
_entity.pdbx_description
1 polymer ?
#
loop_
_entity_poly.entity_id
_entity_poly.type
_entity_poly.pdbx_seq_one_letter_code
_entity_poly.pdbx_strand_id
1 'polypeptide(L)'
;MTSDASPPRYRDVAAFDERAAGYDQGWRGRLHHDIADQTAEIALTASATPERVLDVGCGSGYLLRLLASRCPDAAELAGVDAAPGMIKVAAASALLIPGDERLRFSVGVAEHLPFRDGSFDLVVSVTSFDHWSDQQTGLAECHRVLVPGGHLVLVDQFSGWLVPTLLFSRSGKARTRRRANRLLDAAGFGPVAWHRVYAVIINAAAATA
;
A
#
# COMPACT_ATOMS: atom_id res chain seq x y z
N MET A 1 -2.64 21.09 29.46
CA MET A 1 -3.05 19.69 29.56
C MET A 1 -2.51 19.00 28.31
N THR A 2 -1.32 18.41 28.40
CA THR A 2 -0.67 17.67 27.31
C THR A 2 -1.34 16.31 27.25
N SER A 3 -2.04 16.03 26.15
CA SER A 3 -2.59 14.72 25.84
C SER A 3 -1.42 13.75 25.65
N ASP A 4 -1.20 12.92 26.65
CA ASP A 4 -0.29 11.76 26.60
C ASP A 4 -0.99 10.64 25.80
N ALA A 5 -1.08 10.84 24.48
CA ALA A 5 -1.50 9.79 23.58
C ALA A 5 -0.27 8.94 23.30
N SER A 6 -0.15 7.81 24.02
CA SER A 6 0.82 6.76 23.66
C SER A 6 0.71 6.46 22.17
N PRO A 7 1.84 6.38 21.45
CA PRO A 7 1.81 6.11 20.02
C PRO A 7 1.07 4.80 19.74
N PRO A 8 0.27 4.72 18.68
CA PRO A 8 -0.46 3.52 18.32
C PRO A 8 0.52 2.35 18.21
N ARG A 9 0.25 1.28 18.93
CA ARG A 9 1.08 0.07 18.90
C ARG A 9 0.80 -0.67 17.60
N TYR A 10 1.62 -0.46 16.60
CA TYR A 10 1.66 -1.25 15.37
C TYR A 10 2.18 -2.64 15.73
N ARG A 11 1.27 -3.59 15.92
CA ARG A 11 1.59 -4.92 16.50
C ARG A 11 2.60 -5.70 15.68
N ASP A 12 2.65 -5.45 14.37
CA ASP A 12 3.39 -6.27 13.44
C ASP A 12 4.69 -5.61 12.94
N VAL A 13 4.94 -4.32 13.26
CA VAL A 13 6.12 -3.59 12.78
C VAL A 13 7.41 -4.29 13.17
N ALA A 14 7.57 -4.72 14.43
CA ALA A 14 8.75 -5.44 14.89
C ALA A 14 8.97 -6.76 14.11
N ALA A 15 7.89 -7.49 13.82
CA ALA A 15 7.98 -8.74 13.07
C ALA A 15 8.33 -8.52 11.59
N PHE A 16 7.93 -7.40 10.99
CA PHE A 16 8.36 -7.01 9.64
C PHE A 16 9.79 -6.53 9.64
N ASP A 17 10.21 -5.78 10.65
CA ASP A 17 11.57 -5.29 10.82
C ASP A 17 12.58 -6.46 10.90
N GLU A 18 12.29 -7.46 11.74
CA GLU A 18 13.10 -8.68 11.87
C GLU A 18 13.21 -9.49 10.57
N ARG A 19 12.15 -9.52 9.77
CA ARG A 19 12.09 -10.31 8.52
C ARG A 19 12.58 -9.56 7.29
N ALA A 20 12.85 -8.25 7.40
CA ALA A 20 13.10 -7.39 6.26
C ALA A 20 14.21 -7.91 5.34
N ALA A 21 15.35 -8.35 5.88
CA ALA A 21 16.49 -8.84 5.09
C ALA A 21 16.20 -10.08 4.23
N GLY A 22 15.22 -10.90 4.64
CA GLY A 22 14.82 -12.12 3.93
C GLY A 22 13.43 -12.02 3.28
N TYR A 23 12.81 -10.85 3.27
CA TYR A 23 11.41 -10.69 2.90
C TYR A 23 11.11 -11.14 1.45
N ASP A 24 11.98 -10.80 0.53
CA ASP A 24 11.85 -11.14 -0.90
C ASP A 24 12.32 -12.57 -1.24
N GLN A 25 12.73 -13.35 -0.23
CA GLN A 25 13.31 -14.68 -0.46
C GLN A 25 12.25 -15.80 -0.36
N GLY A 26 12.57 -16.92 -1.00
CA GLY A 26 11.77 -18.14 -0.93
C GLY A 26 10.41 -18.04 -1.64
N TRP A 27 9.48 -18.92 -1.29
CA TRP A 27 8.16 -19.00 -1.93
C TRP A 27 7.26 -17.80 -1.58
N ARG A 28 7.40 -17.27 -0.36
CA ARG A 28 6.63 -16.09 0.09
C ARG A 28 7.05 -14.84 -0.68
N GLY A 29 8.36 -14.63 -0.85
CA GLY A 29 8.85 -13.52 -1.66
C GLY A 29 8.31 -13.58 -3.09
N ARG A 30 8.38 -14.76 -3.74
CA ARG A 30 7.80 -14.95 -5.08
C ARG A 30 6.30 -14.64 -5.13
N LEU A 31 5.53 -15.10 -4.14
CA LEU A 31 4.10 -14.80 -4.06
C LEU A 31 3.83 -13.29 -3.94
N HIS A 32 4.61 -12.58 -3.11
CA HIS A 32 4.49 -11.12 -2.99
C HIS A 32 4.83 -10.42 -4.30
N HIS A 33 5.86 -10.89 -5.02
CA HIS A 33 6.23 -10.36 -6.33
C HIS A 33 5.12 -10.60 -7.36
N ASP A 34 4.55 -11.81 -7.45
CA ASP A 34 3.43 -12.12 -8.36
C ASP A 34 2.21 -11.22 -8.10
N ILE A 35 1.91 -10.93 -6.83
CA ILE A 35 0.84 -10.02 -6.44
C ILE A 35 1.17 -8.58 -6.86
N ALA A 36 2.40 -8.15 -6.65
CA ALA A 36 2.86 -6.81 -7.02
C ALA A 36 2.85 -6.61 -8.54
N ASP A 37 3.26 -7.62 -9.31
CA ASP A 37 3.24 -7.59 -10.78
C ASP A 37 1.81 -7.39 -11.30
N GLN A 38 0.83 -8.14 -10.78
CA GLN A 38 -0.57 -7.96 -11.15
C GLN A 38 -1.14 -6.63 -10.66
N THR A 39 -0.67 -6.15 -9.51
CA THR A 39 -1.06 -4.83 -9.00
C THR A 39 -0.57 -3.71 -9.92
N ALA A 40 0.66 -3.82 -10.44
CA ALA A 40 1.19 -2.85 -11.40
C ALA A 40 0.33 -2.77 -12.67
N GLU A 41 -0.15 -3.91 -13.20
CA GLU A 41 -1.06 -3.92 -14.36
C GLU A 41 -2.38 -3.19 -14.06
N ILE A 42 -2.98 -3.44 -12.88
CA ILE A 42 -4.22 -2.78 -12.47
C ILE A 42 -3.98 -1.29 -12.26
N ALA A 43 -2.87 -0.91 -11.62
CA ALA A 43 -2.51 0.47 -11.37
C ALA A 43 -2.33 1.26 -12.67
N LEU A 44 -1.62 0.69 -13.66
CA LEU A 44 -1.42 1.29 -14.97
C LEU A 44 -2.68 1.26 -15.85
N THR A 45 -3.63 0.41 -15.56
CA THR A 45 -4.96 0.46 -16.19
C THR A 45 -5.80 1.60 -15.62
N ALA A 46 -5.68 1.87 -14.32
CA ALA A 46 -6.38 2.98 -13.65
C ALA A 46 -5.75 4.33 -14.00
N SER A 47 -4.42 4.42 -14.04
CA SER A 47 -3.65 5.61 -14.42
C SER A 47 -2.56 5.19 -15.40
N ALA A 48 -2.77 5.46 -16.70
CA ALA A 48 -1.89 4.97 -17.77
C ALA A 48 -0.48 5.61 -17.75
N THR A 49 -0.38 6.85 -17.32
CA THR A 49 0.87 7.62 -17.27
C THR A 49 0.95 8.39 -15.94
N PRO A 50 1.14 7.68 -14.81
CA PRO A 50 1.23 8.35 -13.53
C PRO A 50 2.52 9.18 -13.44
N GLU A 51 2.40 10.43 -13.02
CA GLU A 51 3.54 11.31 -12.82
C GLU A 51 4.16 11.16 -11.43
N ARG A 52 3.32 10.99 -10.40
CA ARG A 52 3.74 10.88 -9.00
C ARG A 52 3.01 9.75 -8.31
N VAL A 53 3.74 8.73 -7.94
CA VAL A 53 3.22 7.51 -7.35
C VAL A 53 3.61 7.40 -5.87
N LEU A 54 2.66 7.04 -5.02
CA LEU A 54 2.91 6.69 -3.62
C LEU A 54 2.53 5.22 -3.36
N ASP A 55 3.44 4.47 -2.75
CA ASP A 55 3.18 3.13 -2.23
C ASP A 55 3.12 3.15 -0.70
N VAL A 56 1.94 2.85 -0.13
CA VAL A 56 1.67 2.87 1.32
C VAL A 56 1.79 1.46 1.89
N GLY A 57 2.80 1.24 2.72
CA GLY A 57 3.26 -0.08 3.17
C GLY A 57 4.13 -0.74 2.09
N CYS A 58 5.12 0.00 1.58
CA CYS A 58 5.90 -0.37 0.40
C CYS A 58 6.84 -1.57 0.61
N GLY A 59 7.02 -2.04 1.84
CA GLY A 59 7.89 -3.16 2.17
C GLY A 59 9.30 -2.96 1.63
N SER A 60 9.79 -3.95 0.88
CA SER A 60 11.12 -3.93 0.23
C SER A 60 11.22 -3.00 -0.98
N GLY A 61 10.13 -2.29 -1.34
CA GLY A 61 10.06 -1.37 -2.48
C GLY A 61 9.99 -2.07 -3.85
N TYR A 62 9.65 -3.35 -3.90
CA TYR A 62 9.60 -4.12 -5.17
C TYR A 62 8.64 -3.50 -6.18
N LEU A 63 7.39 -3.18 -5.76
CA LEU A 63 6.39 -2.59 -6.66
C LEU A 63 6.84 -1.24 -7.23
N LEU A 64 7.46 -0.38 -6.42
CA LEU A 64 7.95 0.92 -6.91
C LEU A 64 9.10 0.77 -7.91
N ARG A 65 10.02 -0.18 -7.70
CA ARG A 65 11.07 -0.49 -8.70
C ARG A 65 10.48 -1.02 -10.00
N LEU A 66 9.44 -1.84 -9.92
CA LEU A 66 8.72 -2.33 -11.10
C LEU A 66 8.05 -1.16 -11.85
N LEU A 67 7.34 -0.28 -11.13
CA LEU A 67 6.70 0.90 -11.70
C LEU A 67 7.74 1.88 -12.28
N ALA A 68 8.90 2.03 -11.65
CA ALA A 68 9.99 2.85 -12.19
C ALA A 68 10.43 2.41 -13.59
N SER A 69 10.49 1.08 -13.81
CA SER A 69 10.83 0.52 -15.13
C SER A 69 9.72 0.67 -16.18
N ARG A 70 8.47 0.74 -15.74
CA ARG A 70 7.29 0.82 -16.62
C ARG A 70 6.81 2.25 -16.89
N CYS A 71 7.16 3.18 -15.99
CA CYS A 71 6.81 4.59 -16.08
C CYS A 71 8.08 5.44 -16.14
N PRO A 72 8.79 5.45 -17.27
CA PRO A 72 10.06 6.19 -17.40
C PRO A 72 9.88 7.69 -17.21
N ASP A 73 8.70 8.22 -17.52
CA ASP A 73 8.37 9.65 -17.43
C ASP A 73 7.82 10.08 -16.06
N ALA A 74 7.63 9.14 -15.12
CA ALA A 74 7.21 9.49 -13.77
C ALA A 74 8.26 10.38 -13.09
N ALA A 75 7.80 11.47 -12.48
CA ALA A 75 8.68 12.44 -11.81
C ALA A 75 9.08 11.99 -10.39
N GLU A 76 8.19 11.25 -9.71
CA GLU A 76 8.42 10.78 -8.34
C GLU A 76 7.75 9.42 -8.08
N LEU A 77 8.47 8.55 -7.38
CA LEU A 77 8.02 7.24 -6.92
C LEU A 77 8.36 7.12 -5.43
N ALA A 78 7.39 7.44 -4.58
CA ALA A 78 7.58 7.50 -3.13
C ALA A 78 7.05 6.24 -2.44
N GLY A 79 7.78 5.73 -1.46
CA GLY A 79 7.38 4.61 -0.62
C GLY A 79 7.39 4.96 0.86
N VAL A 80 6.34 4.55 1.57
CA VAL A 80 6.24 4.67 3.03
C VAL A 80 6.01 3.31 3.64
N ASP A 81 6.76 2.98 4.70
CA ASP A 81 6.55 1.78 5.49
C ASP A 81 6.80 2.08 6.98
N ALA A 82 6.04 1.42 7.84
CA ALA A 82 6.17 1.60 9.28
C ALA A 82 7.42 0.91 9.86
N ALA A 83 7.98 -0.09 9.17
CA ALA A 83 9.15 -0.85 9.58
C ALA A 83 10.45 -0.23 9.03
N PRO A 84 11.34 0.32 9.87
CA PRO A 84 12.60 0.91 9.43
C PRO A 84 13.50 -0.07 8.66
N GLY A 85 13.48 -1.37 9.00
CA GLY A 85 14.22 -2.39 8.29
C GLY A 85 13.75 -2.58 6.85
N MET A 86 12.44 -2.50 6.60
CA MET A 86 11.88 -2.52 5.24
C MET A 86 12.38 -1.33 4.42
N ILE A 87 12.35 -0.13 4.99
CA ILE A 87 12.85 1.08 4.31
C ILE A 87 14.35 0.98 3.98
N LYS A 88 15.15 0.40 4.89
CA LYS A 88 16.59 0.15 4.61
C LYS A 88 16.76 -0.80 3.41
N VAL A 89 15.99 -1.88 3.36
CA VAL A 89 16.02 -2.84 2.25
C VAL A 89 15.56 -2.18 0.95
N ALA A 90 14.46 -1.42 0.98
CA ALA A 90 13.93 -0.71 -0.18
C ALA A 90 14.96 0.28 -0.75
N ALA A 91 15.55 1.12 0.11
CA ALA A 91 16.56 2.08 -0.29
C ALA A 91 17.82 1.41 -0.86
N ALA A 92 18.32 0.34 -0.20
CA ALA A 92 19.46 -0.42 -0.71
C ALA A 92 19.18 -1.06 -2.07
N SER A 93 17.98 -1.59 -2.27
CA SER A 93 17.57 -2.19 -3.54
C SER A 93 17.41 -1.17 -4.65
N ALA A 94 16.97 0.06 -4.34
CA ALA A 94 16.88 1.15 -5.31
C ALA A 94 18.26 1.58 -5.82
N LEU A 95 19.28 1.56 -4.99
CA LEU A 95 20.67 1.87 -5.39
C LEU A 95 21.23 0.90 -6.45
N LEU A 96 20.60 -0.27 -6.62
CA LEU A 96 20.97 -1.22 -7.66
C LEU A 96 20.44 -0.82 -9.06
N ILE A 97 19.60 0.22 -9.13
CA ILE A 97 19.12 0.82 -10.38
C ILE A 97 19.92 2.11 -10.62
N PRO A 98 21.00 2.08 -11.43
CA PRO A 98 21.85 3.25 -11.59
C PRO A 98 21.09 4.43 -12.20
N GLY A 99 21.20 5.60 -11.56
CA GLY A 99 20.68 6.86 -12.11
C GLY A 99 19.18 7.09 -11.92
N ASP A 100 18.47 6.25 -11.19
CA ASP A 100 17.06 6.50 -10.89
C ASP A 100 16.90 7.23 -9.54
N GLU A 101 16.95 8.56 -9.58
CA GLU A 101 16.79 9.42 -8.42
C GLU A 101 15.30 9.65 -8.04
N ARG A 102 14.35 9.09 -8.79
CA ARG A 102 12.92 9.25 -8.57
C ARG A 102 12.40 8.45 -7.38
N LEU A 103 13.09 7.32 -7.07
CA LEU A 103 12.72 6.42 -5.98
C LEU A 103 13.11 7.00 -4.63
N ARG A 104 12.13 7.26 -3.78
CA ARG A 104 12.32 7.78 -2.44
C ARG A 104 11.57 6.94 -1.41
N PHE A 105 12.24 6.63 -0.30
CA PHE A 105 11.66 5.80 0.76
C PHE A 105 11.77 6.49 2.11
N SER A 106 10.69 6.45 2.90
CA SER A 106 10.63 7.05 4.23
C SER A 106 9.87 6.17 5.23
N VAL A 107 10.28 6.23 6.48
CA VAL A 107 9.54 5.59 7.57
C VAL A 107 8.31 6.43 7.87
N GLY A 108 7.14 5.79 7.89
CA GLY A 108 5.87 6.46 8.19
C GLY A 108 4.73 5.46 8.25
N VAL A 109 3.56 5.94 8.62
CA VAL A 109 2.35 5.14 8.80
C VAL A 109 1.24 5.66 7.93
N ALA A 110 0.31 4.79 7.53
CA ALA A 110 -0.79 5.15 6.66
C ALA A 110 -1.70 6.25 7.25
N GLU A 111 -1.84 6.25 8.56
CA GLU A 111 -2.68 7.18 9.30
C GLU A 111 -2.10 8.60 9.43
N HIS A 112 -0.85 8.78 9.01
CA HIS A 112 -0.18 10.08 9.02
C HIS A 112 0.91 10.10 7.95
N LEU A 113 0.52 10.33 6.70
CA LEU A 113 1.44 10.36 5.56
C LEU A 113 2.26 11.67 5.55
N PRO A 114 3.60 11.60 5.44
CA PRO A 114 4.46 12.78 5.51
C PRO A 114 4.49 13.58 4.20
N PHE A 115 3.34 13.73 3.54
CA PHE A 115 3.20 14.42 2.26
C PHE A 115 2.11 15.49 2.34
N ARG A 116 2.20 16.47 1.46
CA ARG A 116 1.19 17.54 1.32
C ARG A 116 -0.06 17.00 0.63
N ASP A 117 -1.15 17.72 0.79
CA ASP A 117 -2.40 17.47 0.06
C ASP A 117 -2.14 17.54 -1.45
N GLY A 118 -2.77 16.65 -2.21
CA GLY A 118 -2.69 16.66 -3.67
C GLY A 118 -1.26 16.48 -4.22
N SER A 119 -0.45 15.66 -3.57
CA SER A 119 0.94 15.43 -3.99
C SER A 119 1.10 14.31 -5.03
N PHE A 120 0.12 13.41 -5.15
CA PHE A 120 0.21 12.21 -5.98
C PHE A 120 -1.01 12.06 -6.88
N ASP A 121 -0.82 11.49 -8.05
CA ASP A 121 -1.90 11.11 -8.96
C ASP A 121 -2.25 9.62 -8.89
N LEU A 122 -1.35 8.80 -8.33
CA LEU A 122 -1.59 7.38 -8.06
C LEU A 122 -1.10 7.02 -6.66
N VAL A 123 -1.98 6.44 -5.85
CA VAL A 123 -1.64 5.79 -4.58
C VAL A 123 -1.88 4.30 -4.71
N VAL A 124 -0.91 3.49 -4.32
CA VAL A 124 -1.04 2.03 -4.26
C VAL A 124 -0.79 1.53 -2.83
N SER A 125 -1.38 0.41 -2.47
CA SER A 125 -1.07 -0.30 -1.22
C SER A 125 -1.31 -1.78 -1.43
N VAL A 126 -0.31 -2.63 -1.15
CA VAL A 126 -0.35 -4.05 -1.44
C VAL A 126 -0.10 -4.86 -0.17
N THR A 127 -1.07 -5.69 0.23
CA THR A 127 -1.02 -6.58 1.40
C THR A 127 -0.58 -5.89 2.71
N SER A 128 -0.91 -4.62 2.84
CA SER A 128 -0.54 -3.76 3.97
C SER A 128 -1.76 -3.25 4.75
N PHE A 129 -2.92 -3.12 4.08
CA PHE A 129 -4.12 -2.50 4.63
C PHE A 129 -4.66 -3.20 5.90
N ASP A 130 -4.54 -4.53 6.00
CA ASP A 130 -4.97 -5.30 7.19
C ASP A 130 -4.10 -4.99 8.43
N HIS A 131 -2.91 -4.44 8.24
CA HIS A 131 -1.95 -4.05 9.29
C HIS A 131 -2.12 -2.61 9.79
N TRP A 132 -2.88 -1.76 9.08
CA TRP A 132 -3.11 -0.38 9.50
C TRP A 132 -3.87 -0.33 10.84
N SER A 133 -3.44 0.52 11.75
CA SER A 133 -4.04 0.65 13.08
C SER A 133 -5.46 1.19 13.01
N ASP A 134 -5.67 2.19 12.15
CA ASP A 134 -6.97 2.78 11.82
C ASP A 134 -7.10 2.91 10.29
N GLN A 135 -7.83 1.96 9.71
CA GLN A 135 -8.05 1.89 8.28
C GLN A 135 -8.82 3.09 7.72
N GLN A 136 -9.75 3.66 8.50
CA GLN A 136 -10.53 4.83 8.06
C GLN A 136 -9.63 6.07 7.96
N THR A 137 -8.81 6.31 8.98
CA THR A 137 -7.85 7.43 8.98
C THR A 137 -6.81 7.24 7.87
N GLY A 138 -6.28 6.01 7.68
CA GLY A 138 -5.32 5.74 6.61
C GLY A 138 -5.90 5.98 5.21
N LEU A 139 -7.15 5.58 4.96
CA LEU A 139 -7.83 5.87 3.69
C LEU A 139 -8.09 7.37 3.50
N ALA A 140 -8.46 8.09 4.56
CA ALA A 140 -8.62 9.54 4.49
C ALA A 140 -7.28 10.24 4.15
N GLU A 141 -6.16 9.77 4.68
CA GLU A 141 -4.82 10.24 4.33
C GLU A 141 -4.46 9.92 2.86
N CYS A 142 -4.76 8.70 2.39
CA CYS A 142 -4.58 8.35 0.98
C CYS A 142 -5.39 9.29 0.07
N HIS A 143 -6.65 9.60 0.44
CA HIS A 143 -7.47 10.55 -0.31
C HIS A 143 -6.90 11.97 -0.24
N ARG A 144 -6.44 12.42 0.93
CA ARG A 144 -5.86 13.76 1.12
C ARG A 144 -4.65 14.00 0.23
N VAL A 145 -3.75 13.01 0.11
CA VAL A 145 -2.52 13.15 -0.67
C VAL A 145 -2.72 12.99 -2.16
N LEU A 146 -3.87 12.46 -2.60
CA LEU A 146 -4.23 12.37 -4.02
C LEU A 146 -4.68 13.73 -4.55
N VAL A 147 -4.34 14.02 -5.80
CA VAL A 147 -4.95 15.12 -6.55
C VAL A 147 -6.42 14.80 -6.83
N PRO A 148 -7.30 15.81 -7.02
CA PRO A 148 -8.65 15.55 -7.50
C PRO A 148 -8.64 14.75 -8.81
N GLY A 149 -9.35 13.63 -8.86
CA GLY A 149 -9.34 12.68 -9.97
C GLY A 149 -8.16 11.71 -9.98
N GLY A 150 -7.29 11.74 -8.98
CA GLY A 150 -6.23 10.75 -8.78
C GLY A 150 -6.78 9.38 -8.38
N HIS A 151 -5.98 8.34 -8.48
CA HIS A 151 -6.42 6.96 -8.32
C HIS A 151 -5.81 6.27 -7.10
N LEU A 152 -6.62 5.49 -6.39
CA LEU A 152 -6.18 4.55 -5.37
C LEU A 152 -6.33 3.12 -5.90
N VAL A 153 -5.30 2.30 -5.76
CA VAL A 153 -5.35 0.84 -5.96
C VAL A 153 -4.95 0.15 -4.67
N LEU A 154 -5.95 -0.40 -3.98
CA LEU A 154 -5.81 -1.05 -2.68
C LEU A 154 -5.95 -2.57 -2.86
N VAL A 155 -4.88 -3.32 -2.60
CA VAL A 155 -4.81 -4.76 -2.77
C VAL A 155 -4.63 -5.46 -1.44
N ASP A 156 -5.62 -6.28 -1.05
CA ASP A 156 -5.55 -7.06 0.18
C ASP A 156 -6.50 -8.29 0.14
N GLN A 157 -6.60 -9.00 1.26
CA GLN A 157 -7.45 -10.17 1.44
C GLN A 157 -8.93 -9.77 1.58
N PHE A 158 -9.56 -9.36 0.48
CA PHE A 158 -10.99 -9.00 0.45
C PHE A 158 -11.85 -10.20 0.04
N SER A 159 -12.04 -11.17 0.95
CA SER A 159 -12.84 -12.37 0.65
C SER A 159 -13.78 -12.74 1.80
N GLY A 160 -15.05 -12.97 1.45
CA GLY A 160 -16.04 -13.48 2.39
C GLY A 160 -15.79 -14.94 2.84
N TRP A 161 -14.98 -15.69 2.12
CA TRP A 161 -14.60 -17.07 2.45
C TRP A 161 -13.74 -17.17 3.72
N LEU A 162 -13.10 -16.08 4.13
CA LEU A 162 -12.29 -16.01 5.34
C LEU A 162 -13.09 -15.66 6.60
N VAL A 163 -14.41 -15.40 6.48
CA VAL A 163 -15.27 -15.05 7.61
C VAL A 163 -15.20 -16.07 8.75
N PRO A 164 -15.15 -17.41 8.54
CA PRO A 164 -15.00 -18.36 9.63
C PRO A 164 -13.69 -18.18 10.42
N THR A 165 -12.60 -17.77 9.77
CA THR A 165 -11.32 -17.54 10.43
C THR A 165 -11.32 -16.26 11.28
N LEU A 166 -12.24 -15.32 11.00
CA LEU A 166 -12.44 -14.11 11.78
C LEU A 166 -12.99 -14.38 13.19
N LEU A 167 -13.72 -15.48 13.37
CA LEU A 167 -14.23 -15.89 14.69
C LEU A 167 -13.11 -16.32 15.65
N PHE A 168 -11.95 -16.70 15.10
CA PHE A 168 -10.79 -17.17 15.87
C PHE A 168 -9.60 -16.21 15.85
N SER A 169 -9.61 -15.19 14.97
CA SER A 169 -8.53 -14.21 14.85
C SER A 169 -9.00 -12.84 15.32
N ARG A 170 -8.37 -12.32 16.38
CA ARG A 170 -8.62 -10.95 16.89
C ARG A 170 -8.09 -9.84 15.99
N SER A 171 -7.49 -10.17 14.85
CA SER A 171 -6.72 -9.23 13.99
C SER A 171 -7.35 -8.92 12.64
N GLY A 172 -8.49 -9.45 12.26
CA GLY A 172 -9.03 -9.27 10.93
C GLY A 172 -9.89 -8.02 10.79
N LYS A 173 -9.32 -6.91 10.33
CA LYS A 173 -10.04 -5.63 10.32
C LYS A 173 -10.87 -5.33 9.08
N ALA A 174 -10.52 -5.82 7.88
CA ALA A 174 -11.24 -5.44 6.66
C ALA A 174 -11.23 -6.54 5.59
N ARG A 175 -11.88 -7.66 5.86
CA ARG A 175 -11.79 -8.84 4.99
C ARG A 175 -12.97 -9.02 4.04
N THR A 176 -13.88 -8.06 3.93
CA THR A 176 -15.00 -8.15 3.00
C THR A 176 -15.04 -6.93 2.09
N ARG A 177 -15.34 -7.13 0.79
CA ARG A 177 -15.56 -6.04 -0.16
C ARG A 177 -16.61 -5.04 0.33
N ARG A 178 -17.69 -5.53 1.00
CA ARG A 178 -18.74 -4.65 1.56
C ARG A 178 -18.19 -3.69 2.62
N ARG A 179 -17.27 -4.17 3.48
CA ARG A 179 -16.64 -3.31 4.49
C ARG A 179 -15.67 -2.33 3.82
N ALA A 180 -14.83 -2.81 2.90
CA ALA A 180 -13.91 -1.96 2.16
C ALA A 180 -14.63 -0.84 1.40
N ASN A 181 -15.74 -1.15 0.70
CA ASN A 181 -16.55 -0.14 0.01
C ASN A 181 -17.04 0.95 0.97
N ARG A 182 -17.55 0.56 2.15
CA ARG A 182 -18.01 1.56 3.15
C ARG A 182 -16.89 2.45 3.67
N LEU A 183 -15.68 1.89 3.87
CA LEU A 183 -14.53 2.65 4.33
C LEU A 183 -14.02 3.61 3.24
N LEU A 184 -13.99 3.16 2.00
CA LEU A 184 -13.60 3.97 0.84
C LEU A 184 -14.61 5.11 0.59
N ASP A 185 -15.90 4.81 0.60
CA ASP A 185 -16.98 5.81 0.49
C ASP A 185 -16.90 6.86 1.61
N ALA A 186 -16.71 6.42 2.87
CA ALA A 186 -16.55 7.31 4.01
C ALA A 186 -15.25 8.14 3.98
N ALA A 187 -14.23 7.71 3.22
CA ALA A 187 -13.01 8.46 2.99
C ALA A 187 -13.10 9.42 1.80
N GLY A 188 -14.22 9.43 1.06
CA GLY A 188 -14.46 10.34 -0.07
C GLY A 188 -14.17 9.74 -1.44
N PHE A 189 -13.78 8.48 -1.53
CA PHE A 189 -13.53 7.83 -2.82
C PHE A 189 -14.82 7.55 -3.59
N GLY A 190 -14.77 7.68 -4.91
CA GLY A 190 -15.85 7.35 -5.82
C GLY A 190 -16.14 5.84 -5.94
N PRO A 191 -16.94 5.43 -6.93
CA PRO A 191 -17.28 4.04 -7.15
C PRO A 191 -16.06 3.12 -7.29
N VAL A 192 -16.10 1.95 -6.65
CA VAL A 192 -14.99 1.02 -6.58
C VAL A 192 -15.10 -0.04 -7.67
N ALA A 193 -14.10 -0.13 -8.54
CA ALA A 193 -13.91 -1.25 -9.46
C ALA A 193 -13.12 -2.37 -8.76
N TRP A 194 -13.64 -3.60 -8.83
CA TRP A 194 -13.02 -4.77 -8.20
C TRP A 194 -12.32 -5.66 -9.21
N HIS A 195 -11.04 -5.94 -8.98
CA HIS A 195 -10.22 -6.83 -9.78
C HIS A 195 -9.78 -8.03 -8.96
N ARG A 196 -9.67 -9.21 -9.60
CA ARG A 196 -9.06 -10.39 -8.98
C ARG A 196 -7.54 -10.30 -9.20
N VAL A 197 -6.78 -10.45 -8.14
CA VAL A 197 -5.31 -10.43 -8.19
C VAL A 197 -4.76 -11.84 -8.03
N TYR A 198 -5.06 -12.53 -6.92
CA TYR A 198 -4.51 -13.86 -6.69
C TYR A 198 -5.56 -14.78 -6.06
N ALA A 199 -5.77 -15.95 -6.70
CA ALA A 199 -6.79 -16.92 -6.32
C ALA A 199 -8.18 -16.24 -6.12
N VAL A 200 -8.96 -16.65 -5.11
CA VAL A 200 -10.26 -16.04 -4.76
C VAL A 200 -10.16 -15.12 -3.52
N ILE A 201 -8.97 -14.98 -2.97
CA ILE A 201 -8.74 -14.36 -1.66
C ILE A 201 -8.22 -12.94 -1.82
N ILE A 202 -7.20 -12.72 -2.67
CA ILE A 202 -6.59 -11.41 -2.86
C ILE A 202 -7.27 -10.69 -4.02
N ASN A 203 -7.77 -9.51 -3.74
CA ASN A 203 -8.48 -8.66 -4.70
C ASN A 203 -7.99 -7.22 -4.60
N ALA A 204 -8.08 -6.50 -5.70
CA ALA A 204 -7.82 -5.08 -5.77
C ALA A 204 -9.13 -4.30 -5.79
N ALA A 205 -9.19 -3.22 -5.04
CA ALA A 205 -10.18 -2.16 -5.12
C ALA A 205 -9.52 -0.96 -5.80
N ALA A 206 -9.98 -0.59 -6.99
CA ALA A 206 -9.56 0.61 -7.70
C ALA A 206 -10.65 1.68 -7.57
N ALA A 207 -10.31 2.86 -7.09
CA ALA A 207 -11.23 3.97 -6.85
C ALA A 207 -10.58 5.31 -7.20
N THR A 208 -11.40 6.34 -7.47
CA THR A 208 -10.95 7.69 -7.81
C THR A 208 -11.24 8.64 -6.65
N ALA A 209 -10.31 9.57 -6.37
CA ALA A 209 -10.43 10.62 -5.36
C ALA A 209 -11.20 11.83 -5.88
#